data_99acb79743c93aa1b57dc0c2643fd824
#
_entry.id   99acb79743c93aa1b57dc0c2643fd824
#
_cell.length_a   1.000
_cell.length_b   1.000
_cell.length_c   1.000
_cell.angle_alpha   90.00
_cell.angle_beta   90.00
_cell.angle_gamma   90.00
#
_symmetry.space_group_name_H-M   'P 1'
#
loop_
_entity.id
_entity.type
_entity.pdbx_description
1 polymer ?
#
loop_
_entity_poly.entity_id
_entity_poly.type
_entity_poly.pdbx_seq_one_letter_code
_entity_poly.pdbx_strand_id
1 'polypeptide(L)'
;TGVPVYENLEHIYMNTTWEYADHSAISDGYAVLYKASGQRKNIVVGVNAGHGTAGGSAVRTLCHPDGSLKSTGGSTAAGAATATAVSGGMTFYDGTPESEVTLKMAEILRDKLLLEGYDVLMIRDSSDVQLDNVARTVICNNVADCHISLHWDGDGLSYDKGCFCLLYTSDAADD
;
A
#
# COMPACT_ATOMS: atom_id res chain seq x y z
N THR A 1 -3.70 -29.15 3.61
CA THR A 1 -2.89 -28.76 2.42
C THR A 1 -3.84 -28.17 1.40
N GLY A 2 -4.03 -26.85 1.48
CA GLY A 2 -4.89 -26.13 0.53
C GLY A 2 -4.29 -26.14 -0.88
N VAL A 3 -5.16 -26.20 -1.88
CA VAL A 3 -4.79 -25.98 -3.28
C VAL A 3 -4.33 -24.51 -3.39
N PRO A 4 -3.26 -24.21 -4.10
CA PRO A 4 -2.87 -22.83 -4.36
C PRO A 4 -4.04 -22.05 -4.98
N VAL A 5 -4.28 -20.85 -4.49
CA VAL A 5 -5.38 -19.98 -4.97
C VAL A 5 -4.93 -19.09 -6.14
N TYR A 6 -3.68 -19.25 -6.59
CA TYR A 6 -3.12 -18.55 -7.74
C TYR A 6 -2.34 -19.52 -8.64
N GLU A 7 -2.25 -19.19 -9.93
CA GLU A 7 -1.53 -20.00 -10.92
C GLU A 7 -0.06 -19.64 -11.00
N ASN A 8 0.22 -18.36 -10.94
CA ASN A 8 1.59 -17.83 -10.99
C ASN A 8 1.67 -16.49 -10.25
N LEU A 9 2.88 -16.02 -10.05
CA LEU A 9 3.17 -14.67 -9.56
C LEU A 9 4.18 -13.97 -10.48
N GLU A 10 4.14 -12.64 -10.50
CA GLU A 10 5.00 -11.79 -11.29
C GLU A 10 5.51 -10.62 -10.44
N HIS A 11 6.80 -10.29 -10.53
CA HIS A 11 7.37 -9.12 -9.88
C HIS A 11 7.15 -7.88 -10.76
N ILE A 12 6.54 -6.87 -10.19
CA ILE A 12 6.22 -5.60 -10.84
C ILE A 12 7.15 -4.52 -10.30
N TYR A 13 8.11 -4.13 -11.11
CA TYR A 13 9.03 -3.04 -10.82
C TYR A 13 8.47 -1.71 -11.33
N MET A 14 8.93 -0.61 -10.75
CA MET A 14 8.64 0.73 -11.29
C MET A 14 9.11 0.80 -12.75
N ASN A 15 8.19 1.15 -13.65
CA ASN A 15 8.54 1.43 -15.03
C ASN A 15 8.79 2.94 -15.19
N THR A 16 9.99 3.30 -15.61
CA THR A 16 10.41 4.70 -15.76
C THR A 16 9.63 5.48 -16.82
N THR A 17 8.81 4.80 -17.64
CA THR A 17 7.95 5.44 -18.64
C THR A 17 6.55 5.78 -18.08
N TRP A 18 6.20 5.33 -16.89
CA TRP A 18 4.94 5.69 -16.26
C TRP A 18 4.95 7.14 -15.82
N GLU A 19 3.80 7.79 -15.91
CA GLU A 19 3.62 9.15 -15.45
C GLU A 19 3.99 9.24 -13.95
N TYR A 20 4.76 10.26 -13.58
CA TYR A 20 5.29 10.50 -12.23
C TYR A 20 6.25 9.43 -11.68
N ALA A 21 6.74 8.50 -12.47
CA ALA A 21 7.69 7.49 -11.98
C ALA A 21 8.98 8.09 -11.41
N ASP A 22 9.41 9.23 -11.94
CA ASP A 22 10.60 9.98 -11.52
C ASP A 22 10.35 10.87 -10.29
N HIS A 23 9.11 10.95 -9.78
CA HIS A 23 8.77 11.72 -8.59
C HIS A 23 8.95 10.93 -7.27
N SER A 24 9.17 9.63 -7.35
CA SER A 24 9.47 8.77 -6.20
C SER A 24 10.89 8.99 -5.68
N ALA A 25 11.05 8.96 -4.36
CA ALA A 25 12.37 9.03 -3.71
C ALA A 25 12.93 7.64 -3.37
N ILE A 26 12.07 6.60 -3.26
CA ILE A 26 12.45 5.21 -2.99
C ILE A 26 11.64 4.31 -3.92
N SER A 27 12.29 3.69 -4.93
CA SER A 27 11.64 2.87 -5.95
C SER A 27 12.46 1.64 -6.38
N ASP A 28 13.40 1.19 -5.55
CA ASP A 28 14.27 0.05 -5.86
C ASP A 28 13.61 -1.31 -5.62
N GLY A 29 12.44 -1.33 -4.97
CA GLY A 29 11.65 -2.52 -4.69
C GLY A 29 10.73 -2.93 -5.83
N TYR A 30 9.87 -3.91 -5.53
CA TYR A 30 8.84 -4.40 -6.45
C TYR A 30 7.58 -4.79 -5.71
N ALA A 31 6.43 -4.66 -6.38
CA ALA A 31 5.18 -5.28 -5.99
C ALA A 31 5.08 -6.70 -6.56
N VAL A 32 4.18 -7.53 -6.01
CA VAL A 32 3.98 -8.91 -6.47
C VAL A 32 2.55 -9.07 -6.97
N LEU A 33 2.40 -9.38 -8.26
CA LEU A 33 1.12 -9.68 -8.87
C LEU A 33 0.84 -11.18 -8.81
N TYR A 34 -0.22 -11.55 -8.12
CA TYR A 34 -0.78 -12.90 -8.04
C TYR A 34 -1.98 -13.03 -8.98
N LYS A 35 -1.95 -14.04 -9.86
CA LYS A 35 -3.07 -14.34 -10.76
C LYS A 35 -3.89 -15.49 -10.19
N ALA A 36 -5.18 -15.26 -9.97
CA ALA A 36 -6.08 -16.27 -9.43
C ALA A 36 -6.12 -17.52 -10.29
N SER A 37 -6.21 -18.69 -9.65
CA SER A 37 -6.47 -19.97 -10.34
C SER A 37 -7.97 -20.14 -10.62
N GLY A 38 -8.31 -20.88 -11.65
CA GLY A 38 -9.70 -21.19 -12.00
C GLY A 38 -10.42 -20.08 -12.75
N GLN A 39 -11.67 -19.77 -12.39
CA GLN A 39 -12.48 -18.78 -13.09
C GLN A 39 -12.09 -17.35 -12.67
N ARG A 40 -11.23 -16.72 -13.46
CA ARG A 40 -10.74 -15.36 -13.20
C ARG A 40 -11.76 -14.31 -13.63
N LYS A 41 -11.89 -13.25 -12.81
CA LYS A 41 -12.71 -12.07 -13.12
C LYS A 41 -11.98 -11.07 -14.03
N ASN A 42 -10.66 -11.22 -14.20
CA ASN A 42 -9.79 -10.27 -14.92
C ASN A 42 -9.87 -8.84 -14.35
N ILE A 43 -9.97 -8.76 -13.05
CA ILE A 43 -9.92 -7.52 -12.26
C ILE A 43 -8.73 -7.68 -11.32
N VAL A 44 -7.86 -6.68 -11.29
CA VAL A 44 -6.68 -6.61 -10.42
C VAL A 44 -6.99 -5.70 -9.24
N VAL A 45 -6.92 -6.25 -8.03
CA VAL A 45 -7.05 -5.47 -6.79
C VAL A 45 -5.65 -5.20 -6.23
N GLY A 46 -5.26 -3.93 -6.17
CA GLY A 46 -4.06 -3.50 -5.47
C GLY A 46 -4.27 -3.51 -3.97
N VAL A 47 -3.44 -4.25 -3.23
CA VAL A 47 -3.47 -4.30 -1.77
C VAL A 47 -2.16 -3.75 -1.22
N ASN A 48 -2.23 -2.60 -0.58
CA ASN A 48 -1.11 -1.96 0.07
C ASN A 48 -1.16 -2.22 1.58
N ALA A 49 -0.26 -3.06 2.06
CA ALA A 49 0.02 -3.17 3.49
C ALA A 49 0.79 -1.91 3.92
N GLY A 50 0.18 -1.03 4.70
CA GLY A 50 0.77 0.23 5.12
C GLY A 50 2.12 0.08 5.83
N HIS A 51 2.97 1.08 5.71
CA HIS A 51 4.32 1.12 6.32
C HIS A 51 5.30 0.06 5.74
N GLY A 52 6.32 -0.34 6.49
CA GLY A 52 7.24 -1.43 6.12
C GLY A 52 8.21 -1.07 4.97
N THR A 53 8.82 0.12 5.04
CA THR A 53 9.97 0.52 4.22
C THR A 53 11.11 0.93 5.14
N ALA A 54 12.16 0.12 5.19
CA ALA A 54 13.33 0.41 6.01
C ALA A 54 13.98 1.74 5.55
N GLY A 55 14.23 2.64 6.52
CA GLY A 55 14.78 3.97 6.24
C GLY A 55 13.75 4.98 5.69
N GLY A 56 12.53 4.58 5.36
CA GLY A 56 11.52 5.45 4.76
C GLY A 56 11.14 6.66 5.61
N SER A 57 11.21 6.54 6.94
CA SER A 57 10.93 7.65 7.86
C SER A 57 11.98 8.78 7.83
N ALA A 58 13.17 8.50 7.34
CA ALA A 58 14.26 9.47 7.21
C ALA A 58 14.28 10.19 5.85
N VAL A 59 13.45 9.75 4.91
CA VAL A 59 13.38 10.30 3.55
C VAL A 59 12.10 11.12 3.40
N ARG A 60 12.16 12.21 2.63
CA ARG A 60 11.00 13.02 2.26
C ARG A 60 10.65 12.79 0.79
N THR A 61 9.37 12.72 0.50
CA THR A 61 8.83 12.61 -0.86
C THR A 61 7.65 13.58 -1.04
N LEU A 62 7.09 13.66 -2.23
CA LEU A 62 5.87 14.42 -2.49
C LEU A 62 4.68 13.79 -1.72
N CYS A 63 3.70 14.61 -1.36
CA CYS A 63 2.45 14.12 -0.78
C CYS A 63 1.61 13.35 -1.81
N HIS A 64 1.63 13.83 -3.07
CA HIS A 64 0.93 13.18 -4.19
C HIS A 64 1.87 13.06 -5.39
N PRO A 65 1.74 12.03 -6.24
CA PRO A 65 2.58 11.86 -7.41
C PRO A 65 2.59 13.06 -8.36
N ASP A 66 1.45 13.72 -8.55
CA ASP A 66 1.28 14.90 -9.39
C ASP A 66 1.82 16.21 -8.79
N GLY A 67 2.35 16.15 -7.55
CA GLY A 67 2.85 17.31 -6.81
C GLY A 67 1.76 18.17 -6.16
N SER A 68 0.51 17.76 -6.19
CA SER A 68 -0.58 18.45 -5.49
C SER A 68 -0.35 18.44 -3.97
N LEU A 69 -0.91 19.44 -3.28
CA LEU A 69 -0.73 19.60 -1.85
C LEU A 69 -1.63 18.63 -1.08
N LYS A 70 -1.18 18.21 0.10
CA LYS A 70 -1.98 17.38 1.00
C LYS A 70 -3.30 18.08 1.35
N SER A 71 -4.42 17.39 1.12
CA SER A 71 -5.76 17.93 1.31
C SER A 71 -6.22 17.87 2.76
N THR A 72 -5.78 16.84 3.50
CA THR A 72 -6.19 16.59 4.90
C THR A 72 -5.02 16.73 5.87
N GLY A 73 -5.30 17.00 7.14
CA GLY A 73 -4.29 16.96 8.20
C GLY A 73 -3.97 15.52 8.63
N GLY A 74 -3.04 15.38 9.57
CA GLY A 74 -2.59 14.13 10.15
C GLY A 74 -1.18 14.32 10.69
N SER A 75 -0.31 13.32 10.58
CA SER A 75 1.13 13.45 10.90
C SER A 75 1.85 14.49 10.03
N THR A 76 1.32 14.74 8.83
CA THR A 76 1.72 15.84 7.94
C THR A 76 0.54 16.82 7.83
N ALA A 77 0.81 18.10 7.95
CA ALA A 77 -0.23 19.12 7.92
C ALA A 77 -0.89 19.26 6.55
N ALA A 78 -2.19 19.62 6.53
CA ALA A 78 -2.85 20.02 5.29
C ALA A 78 -2.11 21.19 4.62
N GLY A 79 -2.05 21.20 3.31
CA GLY A 79 -1.31 22.18 2.51
C GLY A 79 0.18 21.87 2.34
N ALA A 80 0.71 20.80 2.92
CA ALA A 80 2.09 20.38 2.72
C ALA A 80 2.31 19.82 1.31
N ALA A 81 3.43 20.17 0.68
CA ALA A 81 3.85 19.62 -0.60
C ALA A 81 4.62 18.30 -0.46
N THR A 82 5.25 18.08 0.69
CA THR A 82 6.05 16.89 0.96
C THR A 82 5.72 16.28 2.30
N ALA A 83 5.86 14.98 2.39
CA ALA A 83 5.68 14.18 3.59
C ALA A 83 6.86 13.23 3.82
N THR A 84 6.85 12.48 4.91
CA THR A 84 7.73 11.33 5.11
C THR A 84 7.46 10.30 4.03
N ALA A 85 8.51 9.76 3.41
CA ALA A 85 8.38 8.83 2.28
C ALA A 85 7.55 7.59 2.62
N VAL A 86 7.82 7.00 3.79
CA VAL A 86 6.96 6.01 4.46
C VAL A 86 7.15 6.16 5.97
N SER A 87 6.09 6.43 6.70
CA SER A 87 6.13 6.51 8.17
C SER A 87 6.30 5.12 8.80
N GLY A 88 6.75 5.09 10.06
CA GLY A 88 6.89 3.84 10.83
C GLY A 88 5.56 3.21 11.24
N GLY A 89 4.48 4.00 11.24
CA GLY A 89 3.19 3.59 11.78
C GLY A 89 3.13 3.64 13.30
N MET A 90 1.99 3.23 13.84
CA MET A 90 1.81 3.08 15.28
C MET A 90 2.43 1.78 15.82
N THR A 91 2.54 1.67 17.13
CA THR A 91 2.91 0.44 17.84
C THR A 91 1.76 0.05 18.77
N PHE A 92 1.33 -1.21 18.70
CA PHE A 92 0.30 -1.75 19.57
C PHE A 92 0.80 -1.87 21.01
N TYR A 93 -0.13 -2.04 21.95
CA TYR A 93 0.18 -2.12 23.39
C TYR A 93 1.19 -3.23 23.75
N ASP A 94 1.17 -4.34 23.03
CA ASP A 94 2.07 -5.48 23.21
C ASP A 94 3.43 -5.29 22.51
N GLY A 95 3.68 -4.13 21.91
CA GLY A 95 4.91 -3.81 21.19
C GLY A 95 4.91 -4.21 19.71
N THR A 96 3.83 -4.81 19.20
CA THR A 96 3.72 -5.19 17.78
C THR A 96 3.66 -3.94 16.92
N PRO A 97 4.50 -3.78 15.90
CA PRO A 97 4.43 -2.63 14.99
C PRO A 97 3.24 -2.77 14.02
N GLU A 98 2.63 -1.67 13.65
CA GLU A 98 1.53 -1.62 12.68
C GLU A 98 1.89 -2.31 11.36
N SER A 99 3.11 -2.14 10.89
CA SER A 99 3.60 -2.76 9.65
C SER A 99 3.50 -4.30 9.64
N GLU A 100 3.62 -4.95 10.80
CA GLU A 100 3.43 -6.40 10.90
C GLU A 100 1.96 -6.79 10.78
N VAL A 101 1.08 -6.03 11.43
CA VAL A 101 -0.38 -6.30 11.43
C VAL A 101 -0.98 -6.02 10.05
N THR A 102 -0.58 -4.93 9.40
CA THR A 102 -1.03 -4.59 8.04
C THR A 102 -0.60 -5.66 7.03
N LEU A 103 0.63 -6.20 7.16
CA LEU A 103 1.09 -7.28 6.28
C LEU A 103 0.25 -8.55 6.45
N LYS A 104 0.01 -8.99 7.68
CA LYS A 104 -0.82 -10.17 7.96
C LYS A 104 -2.24 -10.00 7.43
N MET A 105 -2.81 -8.81 7.59
CA MET A 105 -4.15 -8.51 7.06
C MET A 105 -4.16 -8.52 5.53
N ALA A 106 -3.13 -7.95 4.89
CA ALA A 106 -2.99 -7.96 3.44
C ALA A 106 -2.88 -9.38 2.87
N GLU A 107 -2.11 -10.26 3.51
CA GLU A 107 -1.99 -11.67 3.13
C GLU A 107 -3.35 -12.40 3.21
N ILE A 108 -4.13 -12.18 4.27
CA ILE A 108 -5.46 -12.77 4.42
C ILE A 108 -6.41 -12.22 3.34
N LEU A 109 -6.36 -10.91 3.08
CA LEU A 109 -7.19 -10.27 2.05
C LEU A 109 -6.82 -10.78 0.66
N ARG A 110 -5.52 -10.89 0.33
CA ARG A 110 -5.03 -11.49 -0.91
C ARG A 110 -5.64 -12.87 -1.12
N ASP A 111 -5.52 -13.76 -0.15
CA ASP A 111 -5.98 -15.14 -0.28
C ASP A 111 -7.50 -15.22 -0.49
N LYS A 112 -8.27 -14.38 0.19
CA LYS A 112 -9.72 -14.27 -0.01
C LYS A 112 -10.09 -13.76 -1.40
N LEU A 113 -9.42 -12.72 -1.88
CA LEU A 113 -9.66 -12.14 -3.21
C LEU A 113 -9.30 -13.14 -4.32
N LEU A 114 -8.19 -13.86 -4.19
CA LEU A 114 -7.79 -14.91 -5.13
C LEU A 114 -8.81 -16.06 -5.18
N LEU A 115 -9.36 -16.49 -4.04
CA LEU A 115 -10.43 -17.48 -3.97
C LEU A 115 -11.70 -17.03 -4.71
N GLU A 116 -11.99 -15.73 -4.68
CA GLU A 116 -13.12 -15.12 -5.39
C GLU A 116 -12.84 -14.85 -6.88
N GLY A 117 -11.64 -15.18 -7.37
CA GLY A 117 -11.25 -15.03 -8.77
C GLY A 117 -10.71 -13.65 -9.16
N TYR A 118 -10.40 -12.78 -8.20
CA TYR A 118 -9.68 -11.54 -8.46
C TYR A 118 -8.17 -11.80 -8.52
N ASP A 119 -7.48 -11.14 -9.41
CA ASP A 119 -6.02 -11.05 -9.34
C ASP A 119 -5.64 -10.01 -8.26
N VAL A 120 -4.50 -10.20 -7.61
CA VAL A 120 -4.10 -9.33 -6.50
C VAL A 120 -2.69 -8.82 -6.72
N LEU A 121 -2.54 -7.50 -6.73
CA LEU A 121 -1.25 -6.82 -6.70
C LEU A 121 -0.90 -6.50 -5.24
N MET A 122 -0.05 -7.31 -4.63
CA MET A 122 0.52 -7.00 -3.31
C MET A 122 1.60 -5.95 -3.48
N ILE A 123 1.34 -4.71 -3.03
CA ILE A 123 2.33 -3.62 -3.10
C ILE A 123 3.49 -3.88 -2.15
N ARG A 124 3.20 -4.46 -1.00
CA ARG A 124 4.19 -5.00 -0.07
C ARG A 124 3.82 -6.43 0.29
N ASP A 125 4.71 -7.36 -0.04
CA ASP A 125 4.53 -8.81 0.16
C ASP A 125 5.57 -9.41 1.13
N SER A 126 6.24 -8.55 1.88
CA SER A 126 7.25 -8.93 2.89
C SER A 126 7.33 -7.88 3.99
N SER A 127 8.18 -8.11 4.99
CA SER A 127 8.39 -7.17 6.10
C SER A 127 8.94 -5.82 5.65
N ASP A 128 9.69 -5.79 4.55
CA ASP A 128 10.25 -4.59 3.95
C ASP A 128 10.04 -4.59 2.44
N VAL A 129 9.67 -3.42 1.90
CA VAL A 129 9.68 -3.14 0.47
C VAL A 129 10.27 -1.75 0.24
N GLN A 130 11.24 -1.64 -0.66
CA GLN A 130 11.87 -0.36 -0.99
C GLN A 130 11.04 0.39 -2.04
N LEU A 131 9.81 0.77 -1.63
CA LEU A 131 8.87 1.59 -2.38
C LEU A 131 8.27 2.64 -1.44
N ASP A 132 8.43 3.92 -1.78
CA ASP A 132 7.76 5.01 -1.05
C ASP A 132 6.28 5.14 -1.47
N ASN A 133 5.54 6.02 -0.79
CA ASN A 133 4.10 6.19 -1.05
C ASN A 133 3.82 6.65 -2.50
N VAL A 134 4.70 7.46 -3.10
CA VAL A 134 4.59 7.84 -4.52
C VAL A 134 4.76 6.62 -5.43
N ALA A 135 5.82 5.83 -5.21
CA ALA A 135 6.06 4.61 -6.00
C ALA A 135 4.90 3.62 -5.90
N ARG A 136 4.38 3.40 -4.68
CA ARG A 136 3.24 2.52 -4.44
C ARG A 136 2.00 2.96 -5.20
N THR A 137 1.71 4.26 -5.20
CA THR A 137 0.60 4.86 -5.93
C THR A 137 0.79 4.73 -7.44
N VAL A 138 1.97 5.08 -7.97
CA VAL A 138 2.26 4.98 -9.41
C VAL A 138 2.13 3.54 -9.91
N ILE A 139 2.67 2.55 -9.17
CA ILE A 139 2.53 1.14 -9.53
C ILE A 139 1.05 0.72 -9.53
N CYS A 140 0.29 1.08 -8.48
CA CYS A 140 -1.14 0.75 -8.42
C CYS A 140 -1.92 1.35 -9.58
N ASN A 141 -1.73 2.64 -9.88
CA ASN A 141 -2.44 3.34 -10.94
C ASN A 141 -2.20 2.76 -12.33
N ASN A 142 -1.05 2.11 -12.55
CA ASN A 142 -0.70 1.52 -13.83
C ASN A 142 -1.04 0.02 -13.95
N VAL A 143 -1.26 -0.67 -12.84
CA VAL A 143 -1.39 -2.15 -12.84
C VAL A 143 -2.71 -2.63 -12.25
N ALA A 144 -3.32 -1.90 -11.33
CA ALA A 144 -4.53 -2.32 -10.63
C ALA A 144 -5.77 -1.54 -11.11
N ASP A 145 -6.93 -2.18 -11.03
CA ASP A 145 -8.24 -1.56 -11.31
C ASP A 145 -8.79 -0.80 -10.10
N CYS A 146 -8.37 -1.17 -8.90
CA CYS A 146 -8.67 -0.46 -7.66
C CYS A 146 -7.54 -0.68 -6.64
N HIS A 147 -7.44 0.23 -5.66
CA HIS A 147 -6.39 0.24 -4.64
C HIS A 147 -7.00 0.25 -3.24
N ILE A 148 -6.55 -0.65 -2.39
CA ILE A 148 -6.92 -0.74 -0.98
C ILE A 148 -5.67 -0.59 -0.13
N SER A 149 -5.59 0.47 0.67
CA SER A 149 -4.56 0.65 1.69
C SER A 149 -5.08 0.20 3.05
N LEU A 150 -4.26 -0.55 3.78
CA LEU A 150 -4.58 -1.10 5.10
C LEU A 150 -3.73 -0.41 6.17
N HIS A 151 -4.40 0.19 7.13
CA HIS A 151 -3.80 0.91 8.24
C HIS A 151 -4.54 0.69 9.56
N TRP A 152 -3.88 1.03 10.67
CA TRP A 152 -4.48 1.14 11.99
C TRP A 152 -4.28 2.57 12.50
N ASP A 153 -5.35 3.14 13.06
CA ASP A 153 -5.30 4.48 13.62
C ASP A 153 -4.76 4.46 15.07
N GLY A 154 -3.72 5.22 15.33
CA GLY A 154 -3.00 5.27 16.59
C GLY A 154 -3.41 6.44 17.49
N ASP A 155 -4.70 6.61 17.81
CA ASP A 155 -5.21 7.72 18.62
C ASP A 155 -5.22 7.43 20.15
N GLY A 156 -4.18 6.76 20.62
CA GLY A 156 -3.99 6.42 22.03
C GLY A 156 -4.64 5.10 22.45
N LEU A 157 -4.23 4.60 23.64
CA LEU A 157 -4.55 3.26 24.10
C LEU A 157 -5.99 3.07 24.61
N SER A 158 -6.70 4.16 24.89
CA SER A 158 -8.06 4.12 25.47
C SER A 158 -9.16 4.44 24.47
N TYR A 159 -8.84 4.56 23.20
CA TYR A 159 -9.75 5.00 22.16
C TYR A 159 -10.05 3.90 21.17
N ASP A 160 -11.30 3.46 21.12
CA ASP A 160 -11.80 2.47 20.17
C ASP A 160 -12.69 3.15 19.15
N LYS A 161 -12.21 3.30 17.93
CA LYS A 161 -12.95 3.88 16.79
C LYS A 161 -13.67 2.83 15.95
N GLY A 162 -13.37 1.56 16.16
CA GLY A 162 -13.82 0.51 15.27
C GLY A 162 -13.15 0.58 13.89
N CYS A 163 -13.79 -0.03 12.89
CA CYS A 163 -13.31 -0.05 11.51
C CYS A 163 -14.06 0.99 10.69
N PHE A 164 -13.33 1.76 9.87
CA PHE A 164 -13.92 2.68 8.91
C PHE A 164 -13.16 2.64 7.58
N CYS A 165 -13.81 3.05 6.50
CA CYS A 165 -13.21 3.15 5.19
C CYS A 165 -13.22 4.61 4.74
N LEU A 166 -12.06 5.10 4.31
CA LEU A 166 -11.94 6.37 3.61
C LEU A 166 -11.95 6.07 2.11
N LEU A 167 -12.93 6.60 1.40
CA LEU A 167 -13.06 6.42 -0.04
C LEU A 167 -12.53 7.67 -0.76
N TYR A 168 -11.50 7.48 -1.56
CA TYR A 168 -10.95 8.50 -2.45
C TYR A 168 -11.33 8.16 -3.89
N THR A 169 -11.76 9.15 -4.66
CA THR A 169 -12.16 9.01 -6.08
C THR A 169 -11.10 9.51 -7.05
N SER A 170 -9.99 10.02 -6.55
CA SER A 170 -8.79 10.44 -7.29
C SER A 170 -7.56 10.09 -6.47
N ASP A 171 -6.44 9.90 -7.12
CA ASP A 171 -5.12 9.43 -6.68
C ASP A 171 -4.63 9.92 -5.29
N ALA A 172 -5.36 9.61 -4.25
CA ALA A 172 -4.95 9.99 -2.91
C ALA A 172 -4.31 8.80 -2.20
N ALA A 173 -3.00 8.79 -2.16
CA ALA A 173 -2.24 8.08 -1.14
C ALA A 173 -2.11 9.04 0.05
N ASP A 174 -3.19 9.27 0.79
CA ASP A 174 -3.15 10.05 2.02
C ASP A 174 -3.07 9.11 3.22
N ASP A 175 -1.92 9.03 3.83
CA ASP A 175 -1.68 8.57 5.20
C ASP A 175 -1.30 9.72 6.11
#